data_f9e02d7b4930567620f5e006b38759af
#
_entry.id   f9e02d7b4930567620f5e006b38759af
#
_cell.length_a   1.000
_cell.length_b   1.000
_cell.length_c   1.000
_cell.angle_alpha   90.00
_cell.angle_beta   90.00
_cell.angle_gamma   90.00
#
_symmetry.space_group_name_H-M   'P 1'
#
loop_
_entity.id
_entity.type
_entity.pdbx_description
1 polymer ?
#
loop_
_entity_poly.entity_id
_entity_poly.type
_entity_poly.pdbx_seq_one_letter_code
_entity_poly.pdbx_strand_id
1 'polypeptide(L)'
;PFNGLQFGQMIIEEQGLQGVKIEKSLSMDHYDLSEKKVKVSEDRLSKKSLTAITIICHEIGHAIQHQENYKPLENRTTLVKNTAWISQLGSGILLMGIPTILATGSYSLIKGCLILAFISLIIGIFIHVITLEVEMDASFNKALPILIENLPFEFFENKIYPHINFGEFLSKMNKSDIKNTLRSIRNKF
;
A
#
# COMPACT_ATOMS: atom_id res chain seq x y z
N PRO A 1 -18.69 4.36 -17.20
CA PRO A 1 -18.62 3.37 -16.11
C PRO A 1 -17.68 2.25 -16.48
N PHE A 2 -16.38 2.46 -16.22
CA PHE A 2 -15.31 1.49 -16.46
C PHE A 2 -15.32 0.42 -15.37
N ASN A 3 -14.93 -0.82 -15.71
CA ASN A 3 -14.56 -1.81 -14.69
C ASN A 3 -13.12 -1.52 -14.22
N GLY A 4 -12.69 -2.23 -13.15
CA GLY A 4 -11.37 -2.00 -12.56
C GLY A 4 -10.22 -2.15 -13.57
N LEU A 5 -10.28 -3.14 -14.46
CA LEU A 5 -9.25 -3.36 -15.48
C LEU A 5 -9.17 -2.20 -16.48
N GLN A 6 -10.31 -1.78 -17.03
CA GLN A 6 -10.37 -0.69 -18.00
C GLN A 6 -9.89 0.63 -17.39
N PHE A 7 -10.32 0.90 -16.14
CA PHE A 7 -9.89 2.08 -15.42
C PHE A 7 -8.38 2.07 -15.19
N GLY A 8 -7.84 0.98 -14.68
CA GLY A 8 -6.42 0.88 -14.41
C GLY A 8 -5.54 0.98 -15.67
N GLN A 9 -5.98 0.39 -16.80
CA GLN A 9 -5.30 0.55 -18.09
C GLN A 9 -5.28 2.01 -18.56
N MET A 10 -6.41 2.70 -18.43
CA MET A 10 -6.52 4.12 -18.77
C MET A 10 -5.53 4.95 -17.93
N ILE A 11 -5.46 4.71 -16.62
CA ILE A 11 -4.54 5.45 -15.74
C ILE A 11 -3.07 5.15 -16.06
N ILE A 12 -2.71 3.91 -16.36
CA ILE A 12 -1.34 3.53 -16.76
C ILE A 12 -0.92 4.31 -18.02
N GLU A 13 -1.80 4.43 -18.99
CA GLU A 13 -1.56 5.19 -20.23
C GLU A 13 -1.45 6.70 -19.94
N GLU A 14 -2.37 7.25 -19.15
CA GLU A 14 -2.41 8.67 -18.79
C GLU A 14 -1.16 9.10 -18.01
N GLN A 15 -0.70 8.26 -17.08
CA GLN A 15 0.52 8.51 -16.28
C GLN A 15 1.81 8.17 -17.04
N GLY A 16 1.73 7.69 -18.29
CA GLY A 16 2.89 7.35 -19.11
C GLY A 16 3.77 6.26 -18.51
N LEU A 17 3.20 5.28 -17.81
CA LEU A 17 3.93 4.20 -17.14
C LEU A 17 4.41 3.15 -18.15
N GLN A 18 5.61 3.35 -18.68
CA GLN A 18 6.16 2.48 -19.71
C GLN A 18 6.47 1.07 -19.21
N GLY A 19 5.90 0.07 -19.90
CA GLY A 19 6.13 -1.33 -19.60
C GLY A 19 5.37 -1.88 -18.41
N VAL A 20 4.56 -1.06 -17.72
CA VAL A 20 3.68 -1.51 -16.65
C VAL A 20 2.42 -2.15 -17.25
N LYS A 21 2.03 -3.31 -16.72
CA LYS A 21 0.83 -4.06 -17.14
C LYS A 21 -0.01 -4.43 -15.93
N ILE A 22 -1.31 -4.54 -16.16
CA ILE A 22 -2.23 -5.10 -15.14
C ILE A 22 -2.46 -6.57 -15.46
N GLU A 23 -2.29 -7.41 -14.44
CA GLU A 23 -2.55 -8.85 -14.53
C GLU A 23 -3.39 -9.33 -13.36
N LYS A 24 -4.07 -10.46 -13.57
CA LYS A 24 -4.83 -11.14 -12.53
C LYS A 24 -3.89 -11.75 -11.49
N SER A 25 -4.15 -11.46 -10.22
CA SER A 25 -3.51 -12.14 -9.08
C SER A 25 -4.34 -13.30 -8.58
N LEU A 26 -3.67 -14.37 -8.18
CA LEU A 26 -4.27 -15.51 -7.46
C LEU A 26 -4.17 -15.37 -5.94
N SER A 27 -3.44 -14.38 -5.47
CA SER A 27 -3.20 -14.09 -4.06
C SER A 27 -3.67 -12.68 -3.69
N MET A 28 -2.81 -11.91 -3.02
CA MET A 28 -3.09 -10.52 -2.66
C MET A 28 -2.83 -9.58 -3.82
N ASP A 29 -3.47 -8.40 -3.77
CA ASP A 29 -3.16 -7.32 -4.70
C ASP A 29 -1.81 -6.73 -4.33
N HIS A 30 -0.99 -6.47 -5.34
CA HIS A 30 0.32 -5.86 -5.16
C HIS A 30 0.92 -5.41 -6.49
N TYR A 31 1.83 -4.45 -6.41
CA TYR A 31 2.71 -4.12 -7.52
C TYR A 31 4.00 -4.96 -7.45
N ASP A 32 4.29 -5.69 -8.51
CA ASP A 32 5.53 -6.46 -8.66
C ASP A 32 6.60 -5.58 -9.32
N LEU A 33 7.60 -5.17 -8.54
CA LEU A 33 8.69 -4.32 -9.03
C LEU A 33 9.55 -5.03 -10.07
N SER A 34 9.74 -6.35 -9.94
CA SER A 34 10.63 -7.13 -10.82
C SER A 34 10.03 -7.35 -12.20
N GLU A 35 8.73 -7.61 -12.25
CA GLU A 35 7.98 -7.84 -13.49
C GLU A 35 7.34 -6.57 -14.05
N LYS A 36 7.33 -5.47 -13.28
CA LYS A 36 6.59 -4.23 -13.57
C LYS A 36 5.11 -4.49 -13.82
N LYS A 37 4.48 -5.26 -12.94
CA LYS A 37 3.09 -5.65 -13.08
C LYS A 37 2.26 -5.25 -11.86
N VAL A 38 1.12 -4.66 -12.12
CA VAL A 38 0.06 -4.45 -11.13
C VAL A 38 -0.79 -5.71 -11.08
N LYS A 39 -0.62 -6.51 -10.06
CA LYS A 39 -1.32 -7.79 -9.86
C LYS A 39 -2.51 -7.58 -8.95
N VAL A 40 -3.72 -7.77 -9.47
CA VAL A 40 -4.99 -7.50 -8.77
C VAL A 40 -5.92 -8.69 -8.89
N SER A 41 -6.70 -8.99 -7.86
CA SER A 41 -7.66 -10.08 -7.87
C SER A 41 -8.71 -9.90 -8.98
N GLU A 42 -9.17 -11.01 -9.57
CA GLU A 42 -10.15 -11.00 -10.64
C GLU A 42 -11.45 -10.30 -10.26
N ASP A 43 -11.89 -10.51 -9.03
CA ASP A 43 -13.08 -9.86 -8.49
C ASP A 43 -13.00 -8.33 -8.57
N ARG A 44 -11.84 -7.75 -8.29
CA ARG A 44 -11.62 -6.29 -8.38
C ARG A 44 -11.44 -5.79 -9.81
N LEU A 45 -10.83 -6.59 -10.67
CA LEU A 45 -10.67 -6.23 -12.08
C LEU A 45 -12.01 -6.16 -12.81
N SER A 46 -12.96 -7.04 -12.47
CA SER A 46 -14.28 -7.12 -13.11
C SER A 46 -15.30 -6.13 -12.53
N LYS A 47 -15.17 -5.75 -11.26
CA LYS A 47 -16.14 -4.89 -10.58
C LYS A 47 -16.00 -3.41 -10.94
N LYS A 48 -17.17 -2.73 -10.87
CA LYS A 48 -17.31 -1.27 -10.99
C LYS A 48 -17.54 -0.66 -9.61
N SER A 49 -16.64 -0.90 -8.68
CA SER A 49 -16.75 -0.40 -7.31
C SER A 49 -15.64 0.57 -6.97
N LEU A 50 -15.94 1.54 -6.10
CA LEU A 50 -14.94 2.49 -5.61
C LEU A 50 -13.76 1.77 -4.97
N THR A 51 -14.03 0.77 -4.13
CA THR A 51 -12.98 -0.01 -3.46
C THR A 51 -12.03 -0.65 -4.48
N ALA A 52 -12.55 -1.25 -5.56
CA ALA A 52 -11.72 -1.85 -6.60
C ALA A 52 -10.83 -0.80 -7.27
N ILE A 53 -11.42 0.34 -7.65
CA ILE A 53 -10.71 1.46 -8.29
C ILE A 53 -9.64 2.03 -7.35
N THR A 54 -9.95 2.24 -6.06
CA THR A 54 -9.01 2.78 -5.07
C THR A 54 -7.81 1.85 -4.88
N ILE A 55 -8.02 0.53 -4.80
CA ILE A 55 -6.94 -0.43 -4.67
C ILE A 55 -6.06 -0.43 -5.92
N ILE A 56 -6.68 -0.42 -7.11
CA ILE A 56 -5.92 -0.36 -8.37
C ILE A 56 -5.08 0.92 -8.46
N CYS A 57 -5.64 2.07 -8.07
CA CYS A 57 -4.87 3.33 -8.01
C CYS A 57 -3.72 3.26 -7.01
N HIS A 58 -3.92 2.59 -5.87
CA HIS A 58 -2.86 2.41 -4.89
C HIS A 58 -1.69 1.60 -5.46
N GLU A 59 -1.98 0.46 -6.13
CA GLU A 59 -0.93 -0.36 -6.77
C GLU A 59 -0.25 0.37 -7.95
N ILE A 60 -1.01 1.19 -8.68
CA ILE A 60 -0.44 2.10 -9.69
C ILE A 60 0.44 3.16 -9.01
N GLY A 61 0.08 3.63 -7.82
CA GLY A 61 0.91 4.52 -7.01
C GLY A 61 2.31 3.95 -6.77
N HIS A 62 2.43 2.67 -6.45
CA HIS A 62 3.72 1.98 -6.34
C HIS A 62 4.45 1.88 -7.69
N ALA A 63 3.73 1.72 -8.80
CA ALA A 63 4.33 1.74 -10.13
C ALA A 63 4.91 3.12 -10.47
N ILE A 64 4.23 4.21 -10.08
CA ILE A 64 4.72 5.59 -10.22
C ILE A 64 5.97 5.79 -9.36
N GLN A 65 5.96 5.39 -8.09
CA GLN A 65 7.13 5.43 -7.22
C GLN A 65 8.34 4.72 -7.85
N HIS A 66 8.10 3.54 -8.43
CA HIS A 66 9.16 2.78 -9.10
C HIS A 66 9.71 3.52 -10.33
N GLN A 67 8.85 4.12 -11.16
CA GLN A 67 9.28 4.90 -12.31
C GLN A 67 10.05 6.16 -11.92
N GLU A 68 9.68 6.80 -10.81
CA GLU A 68 10.38 7.95 -10.24
C GLU A 68 11.69 7.60 -9.51
N ASN A 69 12.06 6.31 -9.43
CA ASN A 69 13.20 5.81 -8.65
C ASN A 69 13.12 6.25 -7.16
N TYR A 70 11.94 6.12 -6.58
CA TYR A 70 11.69 6.49 -5.19
C TYR A 70 12.47 5.58 -4.24
N LYS A 71 13.59 6.07 -3.71
CA LYS A 71 14.53 5.30 -2.89
C LYS A 71 13.91 4.57 -1.70
N PRO A 72 12.95 5.15 -0.94
CA PRO A 72 12.32 4.43 0.16
C PRO A 72 11.63 3.13 -0.27
N LEU A 73 11.03 3.06 -1.47
CA LEU A 73 10.42 1.84 -2.00
C LEU A 73 11.46 0.74 -2.24
N GLU A 74 12.60 1.07 -2.83
CA GLU A 74 13.70 0.14 -3.07
C GLU A 74 14.31 -0.35 -1.76
N ASN A 75 14.57 0.56 -0.82
CA ASN A 75 15.10 0.26 0.51
C ASN A 75 14.16 -0.65 1.29
N ARG A 76 12.84 -0.34 1.32
CA ARG A 76 11.82 -1.19 1.93
C ARG A 76 11.84 -2.59 1.33
N THR A 77 11.87 -2.70 0.00
CA THR A 77 11.84 -4.01 -0.69
C THR A 77 13.08 -4.84 -0.35
N THR A 78 14.24 -4.23 -0.35
CA THR A 78 15.51 -4.88 0.02
C THR A 78 15.50 -5.29 1.50
N LEU A 79 15.04 -4.41 2.37
CA LEU A 79 14.95 -4.68 3.81
C LEU A 79 14.01 -5.85 4.08
N VAL A 80 12.80 -5.84 3.52
CA VAL A 80 11.81 -6.91 3.70
C VAL A 80 12.36 -8.25 3.20
N LYS A 81 12.99 -8.29 2.02
CA LYS A 81 13.60 -9.51 1.48
C LYS A 81 14.69 -10.03 2.41
N ASN A 82 15.57 -9.17 2.88
CA ASN A 82 16.71 -9.56 3.73
C ASN A 82 16.31 -9.95 5.15
N THR A 83 15.17 -9.49 5.65
CA THR A 83 14.71 -9.74 7.03
C THR A 83 13.55 -10.73 7.12
N ALA A 84 12.99 -11.19 6.01
CA ALA A 84 11.85 -12.11 6.00
C ALA A 84 12.11 -13.40 6.81
N TRP A 85 13.32 -13.94 6.76
CA TRP A 85 13.73 -15.12 7.51
C TRP A 85 13.73 -14.89 9.04
N ILE A 86 14.03 -13.67 9.51
CA ILE A 86 14.01 -13.31 10.94
C ILE A 86 12.58 -13.37 11.48
N SER A 87 11.63 -12.85 10.74
CA SER A 87 10.20 -12.91 11.10
C SER A 87 9.68 -14.35 11.16
N GLN A 88 10.10 -15.21 10.23
CA GLN A 88 9.75 -16.62 10.22
C GLN A 88 10.36 -17.38 11.41
N LEU A 89 11.63 -17.09 11.75
CA LEU A 89 12.28 -17.67 12.93
C LEU A 89 11.59 -17.24 14.22
N GLY A 90 11.25 -15.96 14.37
CA GLY A 90 10.56 -15.43 15.55
C GLY A 90 9.22 -16.13 15.81
N SER A 91 8.41 -16.31 14.78
CA SER A 91 7.13 -17.04 14.89
C SER A 91 7.32 -18.53 15.16
N GLY A 92 8.32 -19.17 14.57
CA GLY A 92 8.67 -20.57 14.82
C GLY A 92 9.11 -20.79 16.28
N ILE A 93 9.91 -19.89 16.84
CA ILE A 93 10.33 -19.92 18.24
C ILE A 93 9.15 -19.79 19.20
N LEU A 94 8.22 -18.88 18.91
CA LEU A 94 7.02 -18.69 19.74
C LEU A 94 6.09 -19.90 19.70
N LEU A 95 5.85 -20.47 18.53
CA LEU A 95 4.88 -21.55 18.35
C LEU A 95 5.41 -22.92 18.78
N MET A 96 6.66 -23.21 18.47
CA MET A 96 7.24 -24.56 18.72
C MET A 96 8.35 -24.55 19.77
N GLY A 97 9.18 -23.52 19.81
CA GLY A 97 10.35 -23.43 20.69
C GLY A 97 9.95 -23.32 22.15
N ILE A 98 9.09 -22.37 22.50
CA ILE A 98 8.70 -22.13 23.91
C ILE A 98 7.99 -23.36 24.53
N PRO A 99 6.97 -23.97 23.92
CA PRO A 99 6.34 -25.15 24.47
C PRO A 99 7.31 -26.33 24.69
N THR A 100 8.22 -26.56 23.74
CA THR A 100 9.20 -27.63 23.81
C THR A 100 10.18 -27.41 24.96
N ILE A 101 10.65 -26.17 25.16
CA ILE A 101 11.61 -25.82 26.21
C ILE A 101 10.93 -25.81 27.57
N LEU A 102 9.68 -25.41 27.68
CA LEU A 102 8.89 -25.52 28.91
C LEU A 102 8.78 -26.98 29.36
N ALA A 103 8.61 -27.91 28.42
CA ALA A 103 8.60 -29.34 28.72
C ALA A 103 9.93 -29.87 29.25
N THR A 104 11.07 -29.25 28.92
CA THR A 104 12.41 -29.63 29.41
C THR A 104 12.79 -28.99 30.74
N GLY A 105 12.06 -27.98 31.21
CA GLY A 105 12.32 -27.26 32.46
C GLY A 105 13.58 -26.39 32.48
N SER A 106 14.22 -26.15 31.33
CA SER A 106 15.45 -25.37 31.22
C SER A 106 15.22 -23.85 31.23
N TYR A 107 15.40 -23.23 32.38
CA TYR A 107 15.21 -21.79 32.58
C TYR A 107 16.12 -20.93 31.67
N SER A 108 17.32 -21.39 31.39
CA SER A 108 18.32 -20.67 30.58
C SER A 108 17.89 -20.60 29.12
N LEU A 109 17.33 -21.69 28.58
CA LEU A 109 16.82 -21.75 27.21
C LEU A 109 15.57 -20.91 27.05
N ILE A 110 14.68 -20.88 28.06
CA ILE A 110 13.48 -20.03 28.03
C ILE A 110 13.88 -18.56 27.92
N LYS A 111 14.82 -18.07 28.70
CA LYS A 111 15.32 -16.70 28.62
C LYS A 111 15.90 -16.38 27.25
N GLY A 112 16.70 -17.27 26.66
CA GLY A 112 17.28 -17.11 25.34
C GLY A 112 16.20 -16.96 24.27
N CYS A 113 15.18 -17.81 24.30
CA CYS A 113 14.05 -17.73 23.34
C CYS A 113 13.23 -16.44 23.49
N LEU A 114 12.99 -15.99 24.72
CA LEU A 114 12.26 -14.72 24.94
C LEU A 114 13.05 -13.52 24.41
N ILE A 115 14.38 -13.51 24.61
CA ILE A 115 15.23 -12.44 24.05
C ILE A 115 15.18 -12.44 22.52
N LEU A 116 15.30 -13.61 21.87
CA LEU A 116 15.22 -13.71 20.40
C LEU A 116 13.86 -13.32 19.87
N ALA A 117 12.77 -13.71 20.54
CA ALA A 117 11.43 -13.30 20.17
C ALA A 117 11.25 -11.78 20.30
N PHE A 118 11.78 -11.15 21.34
CA PHE A 118 11.73 -9.72 21.55
C PHE A 118 12.52 -8.94 20.48
N ILE A 119 13.71 -9.42 20.12
CA ILE A 119 14.51 -8.83 19.03
C ILE A 119 13.75 -8.93 17.71
N SER A 120 13.15 -10.07 17.39
CA SER A 120 12.34 -10.27 16.19
C SER A 120 11.15 -9.30 16.14
N LEU A 121 10.50 -9.05 17.26
CA LEU A 121 9.39 -8.10 17.37
C LEU A 121 9.86 -6.67 17.10
N ILE A 122 10.98 -6.24 17.66
CA ILE A 122 11.56 -4.90 17.39
C ILE A 122 11.87 -4.72 15.91
N ILE A 123 12.49 -5.72 15.27
CA ILE A 123 12.80 -5.70 13.85
C ILE A 123 11.50 -5.57 13.03
N GLY A 124 10.46 -6.33 13.40
CA GLY A 124 9.14 -6.23 12.76
C GLY A 124 8.54 -4.82 12.84
N ILE A 125 8.57 -4.21 14.03
CA ILE A 125 8.09 -2.82 14.21
C ILE A 125 8.89 -1.84 13.32
N PHE A 126 10.20 -1.98 13.28
CA PHE A 126 11.06 -1.11 12.47
C PHE A 126 10.74 -1.21 10.97
N ILE A 127 10.51 -2.45 10.47
CA ILE A 127 10.07 -2.68 9.09
C ILE A 127 8.71 -2.00 8.82
N HIS A 128 7.77 -2.10 9.76
CA HIS A 128 6.46 -1.45 9.61
C HIS A 128 6.56 0.08 9.56
N VAL A 129 7.43 0.69 10.37
CA VAL A 129 7.64 2.15 10.34
C VAL A 129 8.20 2.61 8.98
N ILE A 130 9.20 1.91 8.44
CA ILE A 130 9.77 2.23 7.12
C ILE A 130 8.74 1.99 6.01
N THR A 131 7.96 0.93 6.12
CA THR A 131 6.89 0.61 5.15
C THR A 131 5.82 1.71 5.13
N LEU A 132 5.49 2.28 6.29
CA LEU A 132 4.45 3.30 6.42
C LEU A 132 4.73 4.53 5.54
N GLU A 133 5.97 4.99 5.47
CA GLU A 133 6.35 6.13 4.60
C GLU A 133 6.03 5.85 3.13
N VAL A 134 6.39 4.66 2.64
CA VAL A 134 6.15 4.24 1.26
C VAL A 134 4.65 4.12 0.97
N GLU A 135 3.89 3.52 1.88
CA GLU A 135 2.44 3.34 1.74
C GLU A 135 1.68 4.67 1.79
N MET A 136 2.11 5.59 2.65
CA MET A 136 1.53 6.94 2.73
C MET A 136 1.78 7.74 1.45
N ASP A 137 2.98 7.67 0.89
CA ASP A 137 3.29 8.33 -0.37
C ASP A 137 2.50 7.72 -1.54
N ALA A 138 2.44 6.39 -1.65
CA ALA A 138 1.65 5.70 -2.68
C ALA A 138 0.16 6.07 -2.61
N SER A 139 -0.41 6.13 -1.39
CA SER A 139 -1.84 6.40 -1.18
C SER A 139 -2.19 7.87 -1.37
N PHE A 140 -1.48 8.78 -0.70
CA PHE A 140 -1.88 10.18 -0.60
C PHE A 140 -1.21 11.08 -1.64
N ASN A 141 0.03 10.80 -2.02
CA ASN A 141 0.74 11.63 -3.01
C ASN A 141 0.56 11.13 -4.44
N LYS A 142 0.25 9.85 -4.64
CA LYS A 142 0.10 9.25 -5.97
C LYS A 142 -1.35 8.86 -6.27
N ALA A 143 -1.94 7.93 -5.51
CA ALA A 143 -3.25 7.38 -5.80
C ALA A 143 -4.40 8.39 -5.61
N LEU A 144 -4.38 9.16 -4.52
CA LEU A 144 -5.46 10.11 -4.22
C LEU A 144 -5.62 11.21 -5.27
N PRO A 145 -4.56 11.88 -5.79
CA PRO A 145 -4.68 12.83 -6.89
C PRO A 145 -5.30 12.22 -8.15
N ILE A 146 -4.88 11.01 -8.52
CA ILE A 146 -5.43 10.27 -9.67
C ILE A 146 -6.93 10.03 -9.48
N LEU A 147 -7.35 9.60 -8.30
CA LEU A 147 -8.76 9.38 -7.98
C LEU A 147 -9.58 10.67 -8.09
N ILE A 148 -9.07 11.78 -7.55
CA ILE A 148 -9.75 13.07 -7.58
C ILE A 148 -9.91 13.60 -9.02
N GLU A 149 -8.91 13.41 -9.87
CA GLU A 149 -8.93 13.88 -11.25
C GLU A 149 -9.85 13.04 -12.15
N ASN A 150 -9.95 11.73 -11.90
CA ASN A 150 -10.59 10.79 -12.82
C ASN A 150 -11.97 10.28 -12.37
N LEU A 151 -12.38 10.53 -11.12
CA LEU A 151 -13.71 10.13 -10.66
C LEU A 151 -14.69 11.32 -10.71
N PRO A 152 -15.94 11.07 -11.18
CA PRO A 152 -16.99 12.08 -11.13
C PRO A 152 -17.23 12.52 -9.68
N PHE A 153 -17.41 13.81 -9.49
CA PHE A 153 -17.60 14.43 -8.18
C PHE A 153 -18.77 13.82 -7.38
N GLU A 154 -19.89 13.53 -8.06
CA GLU A 154 -21.08 12.88 -7.48
C GLU A 154 -20.77 11.56 -6.79
N PHE A 155 -19.69 10.90 -7.20
CA PHE A 155 -19.28 9.62 -6.63
C PHE A 155 -18.68 9.79 -5.22
N PHE A 156 -17.96 10.86 -4.96
CA PHE A 156 -17.43 11.19 -3.64
C PHE A 156 -18.54 11.65 -2.69
N GLU A 157 -19.47 12.48 -3.17
CA GLU A 157 -20.56 13.04 -2.38
C GLU A 157 -21.52 11.95 -1.86
N ASN A 158 -21.94 11.04 -2.72
CA ASN A 158 -22.94 10.04 -2.38
C ASN A 158 -22.42 8.83 -1.62
N LYS A 159 -21.13 8.50 -1.71
CA LYS A 159 -20.59 7.23 -1.19
C LYS A 159 -19.60 7.39 -0.04
N ILE A 160 -18.81 8.45 -0.01
CA ILE A 160 -17.74 8.60 0.99
C ILE A 160 -18.17 9.52 2.14
N TYR A 161 -18.88 10.59 1.84
CA TYR A 161 -19.27 11.60 2.82
C TYR A 161 -20.73 12.02 2.70
N PRO A 162 -21.70 11.13 3.01
CA PRO A 162 -23.13 11.46 2.89
C PRO A 162 -23.59 12.59 3.82
N HIS A 163 -22.74 13.05 4.74
CA HIS A 163 -23.04 14.09 5.72
C HIS A 163 -22.26 15.40 5.48
N ILE A 164 -21.37 15.44 4.50
CA ILE A 164 -20.65 16.66 4.13
C ILE A 164 -21.16 17.10 2.76
N ASN A 165 -21.72 18.30 2.69
CA ASN A 165 -22.06 18.93 1.41
C ASN A 165 -20.75 19.31 0.70
N PHE A 166 -20.08 18.28 0.17
CA PHE A 166 -18.79 18.38 -0.49
C PHE A 166 -18.89 19.19 -1.78
N GLY A 167 -20.10 19.23 -2.40
CA GLY A 167 -20.41 20.08 -3.55
C GLY A 167 -20.29 21.55 -3.23
N GLU A 168 -20.77 21.96 -2.08
CA GLU A 168 -20.64 23.34 -1.61
C GLU A 168 -19.19 23.67 -1.23
N PHE A 169 -18.46 22.72 -0.66
CA PHE A 169 -17.05 22.89 -0.30
C PHE A 169 -16.17 23.06 -1.55
N LEU A 170 -16.35 22.23 -2.58
CA LEU A 170 -15.53 22.31 -3.79
C LEU A 170 -16.02 23.36 -4.80
N SER A 171 -17.31 23.73 -4.82
CA SER A 171 -17.76 24.86 -5.63
C SER A 171 -17.13 26.18 -5.18
N LYS A 172 -16.71 26.25 -3.92
CA LYS A 172 -15.94 27.36 -3.36
C LYS A 172 -14.43 27.24 -3.60
N MET A 173 -13.94 26.09 -4.07
CA MET A 173 -12.51 25.86 -4.36
C MET A 173 -12.30 25.75 -5.87
N ASN A 174 -11.47 26.63 -6.41
CA ASN A 174 -11.01 26.56 -7.80
C ASN A 174 -10.06 25.34 -7.95
N LYS A 175 -9.94 24.74 -9.15
CA LYS A 175 -9.00 23.63 -9.45
C LYS A 175 -7.57 23.92 -8.99
N SER A 176 -7.13 25.19 -9.06
CA SER A 176 -5.85 25.66 -8.54
C SER A 176 -5.75 25.57 -7.03
N ASP A 177 -6.86 25.80 -6.32
CA ASP A 177 -6.91 25.82 -4.86
C ASP A 177 -6.89 24.39 -4.28
N ILE A 178 -7.53 23.43 -4.96
CA ILE A 178 -7.43 22.00 -4.63
C ILE A 178 -5.99 21.55 -4.75
N LYS A 179 -5.30 21.89 -5.85
CA LYS A 179 -3.89 21.56 -6.08
C LYS A 179 -2.98 22.22 -5.06
N ASN A 180 -3.25 23.45 -4.65
CA ASN A 180 -2.48 24.18 -3.64
C ASN A 180 -2.75 23.67 -2.22
N THR A 181 -3.99 23.28 -1.91
CA THR A 181 -4.34 22.67 -0.61
C THR A 181 -3.69 21.29 -0.45
N LEU A 182 -3.74 20.46 -1.48
CA LEU A 182 -3.02 19.17 -1.50
C LEU A 182 -1.50 19.37 -1.38
N ARG A 183 -0.94 20.40 -2.04
CA ARG A 183 0.48 20.77 -1.90
C ARG A 183 0.83 21.27 -0.50
N SER A 184 -0.07 22.02 0.14
CA SER A 184 0.08 22.51 1.51
C SER A 184 0.01 21.37 2.54
N ILE A 185 -0.88 20.42 2.34
CA ILE A 185 -0.96 19.20 3.18
C ILE A 185 0.34 18.41 3.05
N ARG A 186 0.82 18.20 1.83
CA ARG A 186 2.10 17.51 1.57
C ARG A 186 3.30 18.17 2.27
N ASN A 187 3.30 19.49 2.41
CA ASN A 187 4.42 20.23 3.02
C ASN A 187 4.34 20.31 4.55
N LYS A 188 3.29 19.75 5.17
CA LYS A 188 3.09 19.72 6.63
C LYS A 188 3.41 18.36 7.26
N PHE A 189 3.63 17.34 6.46
CA PHE A 189 4.08 16.00 6.84
C PHE A 189 5.39 15.66 6.13
#